data_7e7188f387cc8bbfcb664126e29f080c
#
_entry.id   7e7188f387cc8bbfcb664126e29f080c
#
_cell.length_a   1.000
_cell.length_b   1.000
_cell.length_c   1.000
_cell.angle_alpha   90.00
_cell.angle_beta   90.00
_cell.angle_gamma   90.00
#
_symmetry.space_group_name_H-M   'P 1'
#
loop_
_entity.id
_entity.type
_entity.pdbx_description
1 polymer ?
#
loop_
_entity_poly.entity_id
_entity_poly.type
_entity_poly.pdbx_seq_one_letter_code
_entity_poly.pdbx_strand_id
1 'polypeptide(L)'
;NMAYAFGAAISGNKIVYARNNRLYTFQLSTHNHKCPNTSGYSSMRYNSGYYTGLQFNPNNNQELWTLSWQNSRMEKLTMNSSLTSISSTTRFGSRSRANSSASATFFYYPWGLGWDDGNNLLLAADLNKGSVQVFDSNGTWIQNFGGAPQTRMQAAHAAIFSLVTDASLTSGVDYGFAHWAHGTAGFSRWSGGNIKTGTGKASPCNGLNCLRVPIYKGGAAAIAKMINSVNPGGGTDADAFMKIAQQYYLHNTYTPVDKNSPCQNSYVLVIGDGDWYNHSRALSKARNLYQQHKIKTFTVAFGTGISNSGLRNFNQLANAGGTNKAIVATTAESLKVQLKAAISQI
;
A
#
# COMPACT_ATOMS: atom_id res chain seq x y z
N ASN A 1 5.78 39.18 21.30
CA ASN A 1 5.25 38.53 20.09
C ASN A 1 5.89 37.15 19.96
N MET A 2 5.27 36.14 20.58
CA MET A 2 5.67 34.73 20.34
C MET A 2 5.27 34.40 18.91
N ALA A 3 6.25 34.36 18.04
CA ALA A 3 6.03 33.84 16.71
C ALA A 3 6.00 32.29 16.82
N TYR A 4 4.93 31.71 16.42
CA TYR A 4 4.72 30.27 16.46
C TYR A 4 5.71 29.56 15.52
N ALA A 5 6.64 28.77 16.09
CA ALA A 5 7.39 27.80 15.32
C ALA A 5 6.58 26.49 15.31
N PHE A 6 6.25 25.98 14.13
CA PHE A 6 5.34 24.83 13.97
C PHE A 6 6.05 23.53 13.63
N GLY A 7 7.35 23.57 13.36
CA GLY A 7 8.14 22.36 13.08
C GLY A 7 9.60 22.70 12.84
N ALA A 8 10.47 21.75 13.14
CA ALA A 8 11.89 21.81 12.85
C ALA A 8 12.40 20.44 12.40
N ALA A 9 13.38 20.43 11.51
CA ALA A 9 14.08 19.23 11.06
C ALA A 9 15.58 19.48 11.03
N ILE A 10 16.36 18.44 11.34
CA ILE A 10 17.82 18.48 11.41
C ILE A 10 18.43 17.71 10.24
N SER A 11 19.44 18.28 9.59
CA SER A 11 20.27 17.61 8.60
C SER A 11 21.73 17.99 8.86
N GLY A 12 22.53 17.01 9.31
CA GLY A 12 23.90 17.23 9.75
C GLY A 12 23.98 18.27 10.89
N ASN A 13 24.73 19.34 10.68
CA ASN A 13 24.86 20.44 11.63
C ASN A 13 23.91 21.62 11.37
N LYS A 14 22.86 21.41 10.60
CA LYS A 14 21.89 22.44 10.25
C LYS A 14 20.50 22.09 10.73
N ILE A 15 19.77 23.09 11.18
CA ILE A 15 18.35 23.01 11.51
C ILE A 15 17.56 23.84 10.50
N VAL A 16 16.56 23.25 9.89
CA VAL A 16 15.53 23.99 9.15
C VAL A 16 14.27 24.04 10.01
N TYR A 17 13.74 25.22 10.23
CA TYR A 17 12.50 25.40 11.01
C TYR A 17 11.50 26.28 10.29
N ALA A 18 10.25 26.04 10.56
CA ALA A 18 9.14 26.82 10.00
C ALA A 18 8.67 27.89 10.98
N ARG A 19 8.53 29.12 10.50
CA ARG A 19 7.91 30.21 11.23
C ARG A 19 6.98 30.98 10.29
N ASN A 20 5.68 30.94 10.59
CA ASN A 20 4.65 31.47 9.69
C ASN A 20 4.73 30.80 8.31
N ASN A 21 4.82 31.58 7.25
CA ASN A 21 4.94 31.12 5.85
C ASN A 21 6.38 31.10 5.33
N ARG A 22 7.37 30.99 6.22
CA ARG A 22 8.78 30.98 5.86
C ARG A 22 9.51 29.81 6.48
N LEU A 23 10.50 29.30 5.79
CA LEU A 23 11.51 28.39 6.31
C LEU A 23 12.79 29.17 6.62
N TYR A 24 13.44 28.81 7.69
CA TYR A 24 14.69 29.38 8.16
C TYR A 24 15.70 28.28 8.34
N THR A 25 16.93 28.49 7.88
CA THR A 25 18.04 27.59 8.12
C THR A 25 18.98 28.18 9.14
N PHE A 26 19.41 27.35 10.08
CA PHE A 26 20.30 27.68 11.16
C PHE A 26 21.45 26.68 11.25
N GLN A 27 22.70 27.12 11.47
CA GLN A 27 23.85 26.24 11.59
C GLN A 27 24.26 26.06 13.06
N LEU A 28 24.25 24.81 13.55
CA LEU A 28 24.54 24.49 14.95
C LEU A 28 25.96 24.79 15.38
N SER A 29 26.95 24.64 14.48
CA SER A 29 28.36 24.74 14.79
C SER A 29 28.84 26.17 15.09
N THR A 30 28.04 27.19 14.85
CA THR A 30 28.42 28.60 15.00
C THR A 30 27.93 29.26 16.28
N HIS A 31 27.29 28.52 17.16
CA HIS A 31 26.59 29.11 18.31
C HIS A 31 26.93 28.43 19.63
N ASN A 32 27.82 29.06 20.38
CA ASN A 32 28.03 28.76 21.80
C ASN A 32 26.82 29.20 22.63
N HIS A 33 25.80 28.36 22.75
CA HIS A 33 24.66 28.45 23.71
C HIS A 33 23.98 29.82 23.91
N LYS A 34 24.16 30.80 23.04
CA LYS A 34 23.45 32.09 23.09
C LYS A 34 22.41 32.15 22.00
N CYS A 35 21.29 32.80 22.30
CA CYS A 35 20.26 33.07 21.30
C CYS A 35 20.91 33.69 20.05
N PRO A 36 20.66 33.16 18.87
CA PRO A 36 21.38 33.56 17.69
C PRO A 36 21.12 35.03 17.36
N ASN A 37 22.20 35.79 17.17
CA ASN A 37 22.12 37.08 16.51
C ASN A 37 21.61 36.86 15.06
N THR A 38 20.86 37.80 14.54
CA THR A 38 20.14 37.72 13.27
C THR A 38 21.00 37.51 12.03
N SER A 39 22.34 37.50 12.16
CA SER A 39 23.32 37.40 11.06
C SER A 39 23.58 35.98 10.54
N GLY A 40 23.04 34.93 11.18
CA GLY A 40 23.23 33.51 10.79
C GLY A 40 22.02 32.85 10.14
N TYR A 41 21.00 33.62 9.78
CA TYR A 41 19.75 33.06 9.22
C TYR A 41 19.67 33.27 7.71
N SER A 42 19.37 32.20 6.99
CA SER A 42 18.80 32.31 5.65
C SER A 42 17.29 32.12 5.74
N SER A 43 16.53 33.10 5.35
CA SER A 43 15.06 32.97 5.27
C SER A 43 14.64 32.67 3.83
N MET A 44 13.89 31.60 3.65
CA MET A 44 13.32 31.23 2.37
C MET A 44 11.85 31.62 2.36
N ARG A 45 11.45 32.52 1.45
CA ARG A 45 10.05 32.81 1.20
C ARG A 45 9.47 31.70 0.34
N TYR A 46 8.40 31.08 0.81
CA TYR A 46 7.63 30.14 0.03
C TYR A 46 6.14 30.40 0.26
N ASN A 47 5.40 30.69 -0.81
CA ASN A 47 4.00 31.17 -0.74
C ASN A 47 2.96 30.07 -0.50
N SER A 48 3.24 29.05 0.29
CA SER A 48 2.30 27.93 0.42
C SER A 48 1.61 27.79 1.79
N GLY A 49 1.49 28.87 2.54
CA GLY A 49 0.77 28.87 3.82
C GLY A 49 1.65 28.48 5.02
N TYR A 50 0.99 28.19 6.16
CA TYR A 50 1.71 27.81 7.38
C TYR A 50 2.21 26.38 7.28
N TYR A 51 3.52 26.22 7.49
CA TYR A 51 4.13 24.90 7.59
C TYR A 51 3.98 24.35 9.00
N THR A 52 3.63 23.08 9.10
CA THR A 52 3.55 22.36 10.35
C THR A 52 4.61 21.26 10.36
N GLY A 53 4.50 20.06 10.35
CA GLY A 53 5.57 19.06 10.37
C GLY A 53 6.68 19.30 9.33
N LEU A 54 7.92 19.12 9.73
CA LEU A 54 9.09 19.11 8.87
C LEU A 54 9.90 17.84 9.12
N GLN A 55 10.37 17.19 8.05
CA GLN A 55 11.20 16.00 8.14
C GLN A 55 12.11 15.89 6.92
N PHE A 56 13.41 15.71 7.12
CA PHE A 56 14.33 15.36 6.06
C PHE A 56 14.15 13.88 5.67
N ASN A 57 14.31 13.61 4.38
CA ASN A 57 14.48 12.23 3.92
C ASN A 57 15.81 11.68 4.46
N PRO A 58 15.84 10.60 5.23
CA PRO A 58 17.07 10.07 5.82
C PRO A 58 18.09 9.64 4.76
N ASN A 59 17.64 9.30 3.56
CA ASN A 59 18.47 8.89 2.44
C ASN A 59 18.87 10.05 1.52
N ASN A 60 18.32 11.25 1.74
CA ASN A 60 18.64 12.44 0.94
C ASN A 60 18.51 13.72 1.78
N ASN A 61 19.61 14.21 2.29
CA ASN A 61 19.67 15.36 3.15
C ASN A 61 19.33 16.72 2.49
N GLN A 62 19.06 16.74 1.19
CA GLN A 62 18.56 17.91 0.46
C GLN A 62 17.06 17.82 0.18
N GLU A 63 16.41 16.74 0.58
CA GLU A 63 14.96 16.54 0.41
C GLU A 63 14.24 16.75 1.72
N LEU A 64 13.55 17.88 1.85
CA LEU A 64 12.75 18.24 3.02
C LEU A 64 11.28 18.04 2.73
N TRP A 65 10.63 17.24 3.54
CA TRP A 65 9.19 17.06 3.52
C TRP A 65 8.51 17.98 4.54
N THR A 66 7.39 18.55 4.18
CA THR A 66 6.62 19.43 5.06
C THR A 66 5.13 19.30 4.81
N LEU A 67 4.34 19.69 5.81
CA LEU A 67 2.89 19.81 5.72
C LEU A 67 2.50 21.27 5.67
N SER A 68 1.63 21.61 4.74
CA SER A 68 1.01 22.94 4.66
C SER A 68 -0.38 22.89 5.29
N TRP A 69 -0.50 23.39 6.52
CA TRP A 69 -1.76 23.40 7.27
C TRP A 69 -2.87 24.16 6.54
N GLN A 70 -2.58 25.35 6.05
CA GLN A 70 -3.58 26.21 5.39
C GLN A 70 -4.04 25.65 4.05
N ASN A 71 -3.14 25.03 3.30
CA ASN A 71 -3.46 24.44 1.99
C ASN A 71 -3.84 22.95 2.08
N SER A 72 -3.80 22.38 3.29
CA SER A 72 -4.14 20.97 3.54
C SER A 72 -3.48 20.03 2.54
N ARG A 73 -2.15 20.07 2.48
CA ARG A 73 -1.35 19.20 1.60
C ARG A 73 0.04 18.93 2.16
N MET A 74 0.67 17.93 1.65
CA MET A 74 2.07 17.62 1.88
C MET A 74 2.92 18.17 0.73
N GLU A 75 4.14 18.62 1.01
CA GLU A 75 5.08 19.16 0.03
C GLU A 75 6.46 18.53 0.22
N LYS A 76 7.08 18.14 -0.88
CA LYS A 76 8.46 17.75 -0.97
C LYS A 76 9.28 18.91 -1.55
N LEU A 77 10.22 19.42 -0.81
CA LEU A 77 11.08 20.53 -1.17
C LEU A 77 12.48 19.99 -1.46
N THR A 78 12.98 20.19 -2.67
CA THR A 78 14.39 19.95 -2.98
C THR A 78 15.17 21.22 -2.66
N MET A 79 16.15 21.09 -1.80
CA MET A 79 16.97 22.20 -1.32
C MET A 79 18.37 22.15 -1.93
N ASN A 80 19.02 23.30 -1.98
CA ASN A 80 20.47 23.34 -2.30
C ASN A 80 21.30 22.70 -1.17
N SER A 81 22.56 22.41 -1.42
CA SER A 81 23.47 21.77 -0.43
C SER A 81 23.72 22.60 0.85
N SER A 82 23.57 23.90 0.78
CA SER A 82 23.63 24.79 1.95
C SER A 82 22.32 24.87 2.72
N LEU A 83 21.21 24.30 2.22
CA LEU A 83 19.85 24.36 2.76
C LEU A 83 19.32 25.80 2.91
N THR A 84 19.75 26.70 2.04
CA THR A 84 19.39 28.14 2.08
C THR A 84 18.43 28.56 0.99
N SER A 85 18.19 27.68 0.01
CA SER A 85 17.22 27.93 -1.07
C SER A 85 16.53 26.64 -1.50
N ILE A 86 15.31 26.79 -2.01
CA ILE A 86 14.49 25.70 -2.56
C ILE A 86 14.66 25.73 -4.07
N SER A 87 15.12 24.64 -4.65
CA SER A 87 15.32 24.48 -6.09
C SER A 87 14.07 23.94 -6.80
N SER A 88 13.32 23.08 -6.14
CA SER A 88 12.05 22.55 -6.67
C SER A 88 11.06 22.15 -5.58
N THR A 89 9.79 22.05 -5.94
CA THR A 89 8.71 21.65 -5.04
C THR A 89 7.75 20.71 -5.74
N THR A 90 7.51 19.57 -5.12
CA THR A 90 6.44 18.64 -5.50
C THR A 90 5.33 18.68 -4.45
N ARG A 91 4.09 18.68 -4.87
CA ARG A 91 2.91 18.83 -4.00
C ARG A 91 2.06 17.58 -4.06
N PHE A 92 1.65 17.11 -2.88
CA PHE A 92 0.84 15.92 -2.72
C PHE A 92 -0.43 16.26 -1.94
N GLY A 93 -1.56 15.87 -2.50
CA GLY A 93 -2.84 16.01 -1.84
C GLY A 93 -3.53 17.36 -2.01
N SER A 94 -4.75 17.38 -1.54
CA SER A 94 -5.63 18.54 -1.57
C SER A 94 -6.54 18.55 -0.35
N ARG A 95 -7.17 19.68 -0.08
CA ARG A 95 -8.10 19.84 1.04
C ARG A 95 -9.39 19.06 0.82
N SER A 96 -9.72 18.15 1.73
CA SER A 96 -11.03 17.51 1.77
C SER A 96 -11.47 17.24 3.21
N ARG A 97 -12.73 17.59 3.50
CA ARG A 97 -13.41 17.25 4.76
C ARG A 97 -13.93 15.81 4.74
N ALA A 98 -14.04 15.19 3.58
CA ALA A 98 -14.59 13.84 3.47
C ALA A 98 -13.70 12.82 4.18
N ASN A 99 -14.25 12.19 5.20
CA ASN A 99 -13.59 11.08 5.90
C ASN A 99 -13.57 9.79 5.07
N SER A 100 -14.22 9.78 3.92
CA SER A 100 -14.56 8.56 3.17
C SER A 100 -13.69 8.27 1.96
N SER A 101 -12.70 9.09 1.64
CA SER A 101 -11.90 8.80 0.46
C SER A 101 -10.78 7.84 0.79
N ALA A 102 -10.96 6.61 0.39
CA ALA A 102 -9.94 5.59 0.21
C ALA A 102 -8.87 5.97 -0.83
N SER A 103 -9.05 7.05 -1.55
CA SER A 103 -8.00 7.63 -2.38
C SER A 103 -7.27 8.67 -1.54
N ALA A 104 -6.22 8.29 -1.05
CA ALA A 104 -5.13 8.94 -0.46
C ALA A 104 -4.81 10.25 -1.04
N THR A 105 -4.46 11.15 -0.33
CA THR A 105 -4.00 12.48 -0.69
C THR A 105 -4.97 13.58 -0.33
N PHE A 106 -5.95 13.33 0.53
CA PHE A 106 -6.76 14.39 1.07
C PHE A 106 -6.40 14.66 2.52
N PHE A 107 -5.98 15.86 2.80
CA PHE A 107 -5.70 16.34 4.14
C PHE A 107 -6.78 17.32 4.62
N TYR A 108 -6.98 17.33 5.95
CA TYR A 108 -7.81 18.34 6.59
C TYR A 108 -7.14 18.83 7.87
N TYR A 109 -6.27 19.84 7.74
CA TYR A 109 -5.37 20.36 8.75
C TYR A 109 -4.29 19.36 9.22
N PRO A 110 -3.39 18.93 8.34
CA PRO A 110 -2.26 18.08 8.71
C PRO A 110 -1.30 18.82 9.63
N TRP A 111 -0.77 18.12 10.63
CA TRP A 111 0.01 18.76 11.69
C TRP A 111 1.40 18.17 11.91
N GLY A 112 1.52 16.88 12.00
CA GLY A 112 2.75 16.16 12.34
C GLY A 112 3.30 15.36 11.17
N LEU A 113 4.61 15.35 10.99
CA LEU A 113 5.30 14.55 10.00
C LEU A 113 6.41 13.75 10.69
N GLY A 114 6.56 12.51 10.32
CA GLY A 114 7.60 11.61 10.80
C GLY A 114 8.10 10.69 9.71
N TRP A 115 9.25 10.08 9.91
CA TRP A 115 9.82 9.10 9.01
C TRP A 115 10.06 7.79 9.75
N ASP A 116 9.64 6.68 9.16
CA ASP A 116 10.00 5.33 9.60
C ASP A 116 11.20 4.90 8.76
N ASP A 117 12.40 5.02 9.33
CA ASP A 117 13.65 4.73 8.66
C ASP A 117 13.79 3.24 8.29
N GLY A 118 13.25 2.36 9.14
CA GLY A 118 13.32 0.91 8.94
C GLY A 118 12.56 0.43 7.70
N ASN A 119 11.44 1.08 7.39
CA ASN A 119 10.60 0.73 6.24
C ASN A 119 10.65 1.78 5.12
N ASN A 120 11.41 2.87 5.30
CA ASN A 120 11.50 3.99 4.38
C ASN A 120 10.12 4.62 4.07
N LEU A 121 9.32 4.82 5.12
CA LEU A 121 7.96 5.33 5.03
C LEU A 121 7.84 6.72 5.67
N LEU A 122 7.04 7.57 5.04
CA LEU A 122 6.69 8.89 5.54
C LEU A 122 5.30 8.85 6.18
N LEU A 123 5.20 9.34 7.42
CA LEU A 123 3.96 9.37 8.19
C LEU A 123 3.48 10.80 8.36
N ALA A 124 2.26 11.11 7.97
CA ALA A 124 1.66 12.42 8.09
C ALA A 124 0.40 12.38 8.98
N ALA A 125 0.47 13.00 10.14
CA ALA A 125 -0.66 13.08 11.06
C ALA A 125 -1.62 14.20 10.63
N ASP A 126 -2.89 13.84 10.46
CA ASP A 126 -3.98 14.75 10.14
C ASP A 126 -4.87 14.93 11.37
N LEU A 127 -4.73 16.09 12.03
CA LEU A 127 -5.36 16.37 13.32
C LEU A 127 -6.90 16.29 13.22
N ASN A 128 -7.49 16.90 12.20
CA ASN A 128 -8.94 16.96 12.11
C ASN A 128 -9.58 15.71 11.50
N LYS A 129 -8.77 14.83 10.90
CA LYS A 129 -9.22 13.49 10.53
C LYS A 129 -8.98 12.45 11.61
N GLY A 130 -8.20 12.78 12.64
CA GLY A 130 -7.81 11.85 13.69
C GLY A 130 -7.03 10.65 13.12
N SER A 131 -6.29 10.83 12.03
CA SER A 131 -5.60 9.75 11.33
C SER A 131 -4.15 10.09 11.03
N VAL A 132 -3.34 9.04 10.88
CA VAL A 132 -1.99 9.13 10.33
C VAL A 132 -2.01 8.51 8.95
N GLN A 133 -1.65 9.28 7.94
CA GLN A 133 -1.49 8.80 6.56
C GLN A 133 -0.05 8.33 6.34
N VAL A 134 0.13 7.21 5.68
CA VAL A 134 1.43 6.61 5.37
C VAL A 134 1.69 6.69 3.88
N PHE A 135 2.90 7.13 3.53
CA PHE A 135 3.36 7.29 2.16
C PHE A 135 4.70 6.57 1.97
N ASP A 136 5.00 6.17 0.74
CA ASP A 136 6.36 5.78 0.36
C ASP A 136 7.28 7.01 0.27
N SER A 137 8.57 6.79 0.07
CA SER A 137 9.58 7.86 -0.08
C SER A 137 9.39 8.73 -1.33
N ASN A 138 8.51 8.35 -2.24
CA ASN A 138 8.14 9.16 -3.41
C ASN A 138 6.89 10.02 -3.17
N GLY A 139 6.21 9.84 -2.03
CA GLY A 139 4.95 10.50 -1.70
C GLY A 139 3.72 9.79 -2.24
N THR A 140 3.86 8.53 -2.65
CA THR A 140 2.71 7.69 -3.01
C THR A 140 2.04 7.21 -1.72
N TRP A 141 0.77 7.45 -1.58
CA TRP A 141 0.02 6.99 -0.41
C TRP A 141 -0.07 5.48 -0.34
N ILE A 142 -0.01 4.96 0.86
CA ILE A 142 -0.04 3.52 1.14
C ILE A 142 -1.29 3.17 1.94
N GLN A 143 -1.46 3.79 3.10
CA GLN A 143 -2.54 3.48 4.04
C GLN A 143 -2.80 4.59 5.05
N ASN A 144 -3.85 4.44 5.85
CA ASN A 144 -4.14 5.28 7.00
C ASN A 144 -4.19 4.44 8.28
N PHE A 145 -3.76 5.06 9.39
CA PHE A 145 -4.04 4.60 10.74
C PHE A 145 -4.97 5.60 11.43
N GLY A 146 -5.99 5.11 12.17
CA GLY A 146 -6.96 5.96 12.83
C GLY A 146 -7.96 6.61 11.86
N GLY A 147 -8.71 7.58 12.34
CA GLY A 147 -9.79 8.25 11.58
C GLY A 147 -11.07 7.42 11.52
N ALA A 148 -11.89 7.69 10.50
CA ALA A 148 -13.09 6.89 10.25
C ALA A 148 -12.73 5.41 10.01
N PRO A 149 -13.60 4.47 10.40
CA PRO A 149 -13.34 3.05 10.16
C PRO A 149 -12.95 2.78 8.72
N GLN A 150 -11.86 2.04 8.52
CA GLN A 150 -11.44 1.62 7.20
C GLN A 150 -12.55 0.77 6.56
N THR A 151 -12.84 1.01 5.30
CA THR A 151 -13.66 0.07 4.54
C THR A 151 -12.95 -1.28 4.47
N ARG A 152 -13.70 -2.38 4.28
CA ARG A 152 -13.10 -3.71 4.11
C ARG A 152 -12.06 -3.75 3.00
N MET A 153 -12.29 -3.01 1.91
CA MET A 153 -11.34 -2.90 0.81
C MET A 153 -10.05 -2.19 1.23
N GLN A 154 -10.12 -1.07 1.97
CA GLN A 154 -8.95 -0.38 2.48
C GLN A 154 -8.13 -1.25 3.43
N ALA A 155 -8.80 -1.98 4.30
CA ALA A 155 -8.14 -2.92 5.19
C ALA A 155 -7.48 -4.08 4.42
N ALA A 156 -8.11 -4.58 3.36
CA ALA A 156 -7.51 -5.59 2.49
C ALA A 156 -6.29 -5.05 1.73
N HIS A 157 -6.36 -3.83 1.21
CA HIS A 157 -5.20 -3.17 0.56
C HIS A 157 -4.03 -3.03 1.52
N ALA A 158 -4.28 -2.54 2.75
CA ALA A 158 -3.24 -2.40 3.76
C ALA A 158 -2.61 -3.76 4.12
N ALA A 159 -3.42 -4.80 4.24
CA ALA A 159 -2.96 -6.15 4.54
C ALA A 159 -2.09 -6.71 3.40
N ILE A 160 -2.54 -6.62 2.15
CA ILE A 160 -1.78 -7.09 0.99
C ILE A 160 -0.50 -6.28 0.83
N PHE A 161 -0.56 -4.96 0.99
CA PHE A 161 0.63 -4.11 0.95
C PHE A 161 1.66 -4.53 1.99
N SER A 162 1.24 -4.69 3.25
CA SER A 162 2.11 -5.14 4.34
C SER A 162 2.77 -6.50 4.05
N LEU A 163 2.03 -7.42 3.42
CA LEU A 163 2.55 -8.73 3.04
C LEU A 163 3.64 -8.63 1.96
N VAL A 164 3.39 -7.87 0.89
CA VAL A 164 4.31 -7.81 -0.26
C VAL A 164 5.48 -6.85 -0.05
N THR A 165 5.49 -6.08 1.03
CA THR A 165 6.62 -5.22 1.45
C THR A 165 7.43 -5.81 2.60
N ASP A 166 7.00 -6.90 3.22
CA ASP A 166 7.75 -7.59 4.27
C ASP A 166 8.86 -8.44 3.65
N ALA A 167 10.12 -8.04 3.86
CA ALA A 167 11.28 -8.74 3.33
C ALA A 167 11.35 -10.22 3.78
N SER A 168 10.84 -10.56 4.97
CA SER A 168 10.81 -11.93 5.48
C SER A 168 9.79 -12.82 4.76
N LEU A 169 8.81 -12.24 4.09
CA LEU A 169 7.78 -12.94 3.30
C LEU A 169 8.08 -12.91 1.80
N THR A 170 8.89 -11.96 1.33
CA THR A 170 9.18 -11.80 -0.10
C THR A 170 10.53 -12.35 -0.51
N SER A 171 11.42 -12.67 0.44
CA SER A 171 12.70 -13.29 0.14
C SER A 171 12.50 -14.72 -0.35
N GLY A 172 12.90 -14.98 -1.60
CA GLY A 172 12.79 -16.31 -2.22
C GLY A 172 11.38 -16.69 -2.69
N VAL A 173 10.42 -15.78 -2.65
CA VAL A 173 9.04 -16.00 -3.10
C VAL A 173 8.67 -15.03 -4.22
N ASP A 174 8.20 -15.58 -5.33
CA ASP A 174 7.68 -14.81 -6.45
C ASP A 174 6.16 -14.63 -6.30
N TYR A 175 5.72 -13.38 -6.39
CA TYR A 175 4.33 -13.01 -6.23
C TYR A 175 3.67 -12.63 -7.54
N GLY A 176 2.40 -13.00 -7.68
CA GLY A 176 1.48 -12.49 -8.69
C GLY A 176 0.20 -12.01 -8.06
N PHE A 177 -0.57 -11.21 -8.78
CA PHE A 177 -1.84 -10.69 -8.31
C PHE A 177 -2.90 -10.72 -9.39
N ALA A 178 -4.06 -11.20 -9.03
CA ALA A 178 -5.28 -11.13 -9.82
C ALA A 178 -6.44 -10.65 -8.95
N HIS A 179 -7.42 -10.03 -9.56
CA HIS A 179 -8.70 -9.78 -8.89
C HIS A 179 -9.83 -10.09 -9.87
N TRP A 180 -10.91 -10.62 -9.36
CA TRP A 180 -12.12 -10.83 -10.13
C TRP A 180 -13.03 -9.60 -10.00
N ALA A 181 -13.78 -9.31 -11.05
CA ALA A 181 -14.82 -8.28 -11.04
C ALA A 181 -15.99 -8.73 -11.88
N HIS A 182 -17.18 -8.41 -11.42
CA HIS A 182 -18.39 -8.50 -12.23
C HIS A 182 -18.92 -7.09 -12.43
N GLY A 183 -18.79 -6.55 -13.66
CA GLY A 183 -19.24 -5.19 -13.98
C GLY A 183 -18.14 -4.19 -14.29
N THR A 184 -18.40 -2.92 -14.10
CA THR A 184 -17.76 -1.76 -14.75
C THR A 184 -16.47 -1.23 -14.12
N ALA A 185 -15.70 -2.00 -13.37
CA ALA A 185 -14.42 -1.53 -12.84
C ALA A 185 -13.34 -1.51 -13.92
N GLY A 186 -12.73 -0.36 -14.12
CA GLY A 186 -11.56 -0.24 -15.01
C GLY A 186 -10.35 -0.96 -14.41
N PHE A 187 -9.63 -1.76 -15.20
CA PHE A 187 -8.44 -2.47 -14.76
C PHE A 187 -7.46 -2.76 -15.91
N SER A 188 -6.25 -3.12 -15.52
CA SER A 188 -5.23 -3.53 -16.44
C SER A 188 -5.56 -4.91 -17.02
N ARG A 189 -5.29 -5.10 -18.29
CA ARG A 189 -5.40 -6.40 -18.96
C ARG A 189 -4.02 -7.01 -19.12
N TRP A 190 -3.92 -8.28 -18.82
CA TRP A 190 -2.80 -9.05 -19.32
C TRP A 190 -3.08 -9.50 -20.77
N SER A 191 -2.16 -9.21 -21.66
CA SER A 191 -2.28 -9.57 -23.06
C SER A 191 -0.89 -9.97 -23.58
N GLY A 192 -0.71 -11.27 -23.86
CA GLY A 192 0.48 -11.78 -24.50
C GLY A 192 1.81 -11.49 -23.80
N GLY A 193 1.87 -11.62 -22.46
CA GLY A 193 3.07 -11.36 -21.66
C GLY A 193 3.26 -9.91 -21.19
N ASN A 194 2.40 -8.99 -21.61
CA ASN A 194 2.43 -7.59 -21.19
C ASN A 194 1.18 -7.21 -20.40
N ILE A 195 1.37 -6.50 -19.30
CA ILE A 195 0.27 -5.88 -18.57
C ILE A 195 -0.11 -4.61 -19.32
N LYS A 196 -1.29 -4.59 -19.95
CA LYS A 196 -1.83 -3.37 -20.53
C LYS A 196 -2.74 -2.67 -19.53
N THR A 197 -2.40 -1.44 -19.21
CA THR A 197 -3.31 -0.54 -18.49
C THR A 197 -4.37 -0.05 -19.45
N GLY A 198 -5.64 -0.30 -19.16
CA GLY A 198 -6.78 0.16 -19.95
C GLY A 198 -7.75 0.92 -19.09
N THR A 199 -8.20 2.08 -19.55
CA THR A 199 -9.39 2.76 -19.03
C THR A 199 -10.58 2.31 -19.87
N GLY A 200 -11.57 1.65 -19.30
CA GLY A 200 -12.78 1.26 -20.02
C GLY A 200 -13.70 0.39 -19.17
N LYS A 201 -14.99 0.39 -19.52
CA LYS A 201 -15.96 -0.60 -19.00
C LYS A 201 -15.53 -1.97 -19.48
N ALA A 202 -14.93 -2.75 -18.60
CA ALA A 202 -14.53 -4.10 -18.95
C ALA A 202 -15.71 -5.06 -18.78
N SER A 203 -15.75 -6.01 -19.69
CA SER A 203 -16.56 -7.23 -19.50
C SER A 203 -16.17 -7.89 -18.18
N PRO A 204 -17.10 -8.67 -17.55
CA PRO A 204 -16.77 -9.40 -16.34
C PRO A 204 -15.43 -10.11 -16.49
N CYS A 205 -14.54 -9.86 -15.54
CA CYS A 205 -13.23 -10.46 -15.59
C CYS A 205 -13.31 -11.82 -14.89
N ASN A 206 -13.21 -12.86 -15.66
CA ASN A 206 -13.35 -14.25 -15.19
C ASN A 206 -12.31 -15.20 -15.80
N GLY A 207 -11.16 -14.70 -16.15
CA GLY A 207 -10.09 -15.46 -16.77
C GLY A 207 -8.76 -14.69 -16.72
N LEU A 208 -7.83 -15.00 -17.62
CA LEU A 208 -6.49 -14.37 -17.64
C LEU A 208 -6.51 -12.85 -17.81
N ASN A 209 -7.57 -12.28 -18.33
CA ASN A 209 -7.77 -10.84 -18.38
C ASN A 209 -7.91 -10.18 -17.00
N CYS A 210 -8.05 -10.97 -15.94
CA CYS A 210 -8.05 -10.53 -14.55
C CYS A 210 -6.66 -10.53 -13.90
N LEU A 211 -5.67 -11.11 -14.54
CA LEU A 211 -4.30 -11.10 -14.05
C LEU A 211 -3.74 -9.68 -14.14
N ARG A 212 -3.39 -9.12 -12.98
CA ARG A 212 -2.86 -7.74 -12.87
C ARG A 212 -1.34 -7.73 -12.83
N VAL A 213 -0.77 -8.67 -12.10
CA VAL A 213 0.66 -8.87 -11.96
C VAL A 213 0.94 -10.36 -12.16
N PRO A 214 1.69 -10.77 -13.18
CA PRO A 214 2.12 -12.16 -13.32
C PRO A 214 3.08 -12.52 -12.19
N ILE A 215 3.27 -13.81 -11.93
CA ILE A 215 4.25 -14.31 -10.94
C ILE A 215 5.66 -14.13 -11.49
N TYR A 216 6.49 -13.34 -10.82
CA TYR A 216 7.90 -13.14 -11.16
C TYR A 216 8.66 -12.49 -10.00
N LYS A 217 9.98 -12.49 -10.03
CA LYS A 217 10.88 -11.96 -8.98
C LYS A 217 10.59 -10.51 -8.54
N GLY A 218 10.02 -9.68 -9.40
CA GLY A 218 9.61 -8.30 -9.08
C GLY A 218 8.13 -8.14 -8.73
N GLY A 219 7.38 -9.23 -8.67
CA GLY A 219 5.92 -9.20 -8.54
C GLY A 219 5.44 -8.54 -7.24
N ALA A 220 6.11 -8.78 -6.13
CA ALA A 220 5.78 -8.14 -4.85
C ALA A 220 5.83 -6.60 -4.93
N ALA A 221 6.90 -6.05 -5.49
CA ALA A 221 7.04 -4.60 -5.69
C ALA A 221 6.01 -4.04 -6.68
N ALA A 222 5.66 -4.80 -7.72
CA ALA A 222 4.63 -4.39 -8.67
C ALA A 222 3.24 -4.37 -8.02
N ILE A 223 2.92 -5.35 -7.16
CA ILE A 223 1.68 -5.38 -6.38
C ILE A 223 1.61 -4.19 -5.43
N ALA A 224 2.68 -3.90 -4.69
CA ALA A 224 2.74 -2.76 -3.79
C ALA A 224 2.39 -1.43 -4.48
N LYS A 225 2.88 -1.23 -5.70
CA LYS A 225 2.61 -0.01 -6.49
C LYS A 225 1.16 0.10 -6.97
N MET A 226 0.48 -1.03 -7.22
CA MET A 226 -0.82 -1.00 -7.89
C MET A 226 -2.01 -1.34 -6.99
N ILE A 227 -1.80 -1.94 -5.80
CA ILE A 227 -2.90 -2.49 -4.99
C ILE A 227 -3.97 -1.45 -4.66
N ASN A 228 -3.57 -0.22 -4.40
CA ASN A 228 -4.49 0.87 -4.08
C ASN A 228 -5.36 1.33 -5.27
N SER A 229 -5.05 0.91 -6.49
CA SER A 229 -5.87 1.19 -7.68
C SER A 229 -7.02 0.19 -7.88
N VAL A 230 -7.08 -0.87 -7.06
CA VAL A 230 -8.15 -1.86 -7.11
C VAL A 230 -9.38 -1.32 -6.38
N ASN A 231 -10.47 -1.15 -7.09
CA ASN A 231 -11.72 -0.66 -6.52
C ASN A 231 -12.71 -1.81 -6.31
N PRO A 232 -13.54 -1.74 -5.24
CA PRO A 232 -14.58 -2.72 -5.03
C PRO A 232 -15.67 -2.58 -6.11
N GLY A 233 -16.22 -3.71 -6.54
CA GLY A 233 -17.33 -3.69 -7.51
C GLY A 233 -17.80 -5.08 -7.89
N GLY A 234 -19.07 -5.19 -8.25
CA GLY A 234 -19.70 -6.41 -8.70
C GLY A 234 -19.99 -7.42 -7.60
N GLY A 235 -20.37 -8.63 -8.01
CA GLY A 235 -20.66 -9.75 -7.12
C GLY A 235 -19.44 -10.65 -6.89
N THR A 236 -19.55 -11.53 -5.90
CA THR A 236 -18.48 -12.46 -5.54
C THR A 236 -18.74 -13.83 -6.19
N ASP A 237 -18.16 -14.03 -7.36
CA ASP A 237 -18.22 -15.30 -8.10
C ASP A 237 -16.98 -16.15 -7.80
N ALA A 238 -17.17 -17.23 -7.04
CA ALA A 238 -16.10 -18.14 -6.67
C ALA A 238 -15.54 -18.91 -7.88
N ASP A 239 -16.37 -19.22 -8.86
CA ASP A 239 -15.90 -19.84 -10.09
C ASP A 239 -14.92 -18.92 -10.86
N ALA A 240 -15.18 -17.63 -10.85
CA ALA A 240 -14.35 -16.65 -11.53
C ALA A 240 -12.93 -16.59 -10.97
N PHE A 241 -12.77 -16.45 -9.65
CA PHE A 241 -11.41 -16.34 -9.09
C PHE A 241 -10.63 -17.66 -9.17
N MET A 242 -11.26 -18.80 -8.98
CA MET A 242 -10.58 -20.10 -9.15
C MET A 242 -10.29 -20.41 -10.62
N LYS A 243 -11.12 -19.95 -11.55
CA LYS A 243 -10.86 -20.06 -12.98
C LYS A 243 -9.62 -19.23 -13.41
N ILE A 244 -9.42 -18.03 -12.83
CA ILE A 244 -8.21 -17.25 -13.08
C ILE A 244 -6.97 -18.05 -12.68
N ALA A 245 -6.95 -18.57 -11.45
CA ALA A 245 -5.84 -19.37 -10.96
C ALA A 245 -5.58 -20.60 -11.85
N GLN A 246 -6.63 -21.38 -12.15
CA GLN A 246 -6.50 -22.58 -12.97
C GLN A 246 -5.98 -22.26 -14.37
N GLN A 247 -6.55 -21.27 -15.05
CA GLN A 247 -6.11 -20.88 -16.40
C GLN A 247 -4.68 -20.37 -16.43
N TYR A 248 -4.23 -19.67 -15.38
CA TYR A 248 -2.87 -19.17 -15.31
C TYR A 248 -1.86 -20.27 -15.04
N TYR A 249 -2.08 -21.08 -14.02
CA TYR A 249 -1.17 -22.17 -13.68
C TYR A 249 -1.10 -23.26 -14.74
N LEU A 250 -2.18 -23.52 -15.45
CA LEU A 250 -2.25 -24.56 -16.49
C LEU A 250 -2.11 -24.01 -17.92
N HIS A 251 -1.67 -22.77 -18.05
CA HIS A 251 -1.50 -22.18 -19.40
C HIS A 251 -0.30 -22.78 -20.12
N ASN A 252 -0.49 -23.13 -21.39
CA ASN A 252 0.57 -23.79 -22.17
C ASN A 252 1.85 -22.93 -22.34
N THR A 253 1.70 -21.60 -22.43
CA THR A 253 2.80 -20.68 -22.74
C THR A 253 3.21 -19.83 -21.56
N TYR A 254 2.27 -19.48 -20.65
CA TYR A 254 2.46 -18.45 -19.62
C TYR A 254 2.34 -18.99 -18.21
N THR A 255 2.35 -20.31 -18.05
CA THR A 255 2.36 -20.91 -16.73
C THR A 255 3.58 -20.42 -15.93
N PRO A 256 3.41 -20.07 -14.66
CA PRO A 256 4.55 -19.75 -13.78
C PRO A 256 5.26 -21.00 -13.26
N VAL A 257 4.74 -22.19 -13.56
CA VAL A 257 5.34 -23.46 -13.13
C VAL A 257 6.52 -23.80 -14.03
N ASP A 258 7.71 -23.82 -13.46
CA ASP A 258 8.92 -24.28 -14.15
C ASP A 258 9.02 -25.81 -14.06
N LYS A 259 8.85 -26.46 -15.21
CA LYS A 259 8.94 -27.92 -15.32
C LYS A 259 10.35 -28.46 -15.06
N ASN A 260 11.37 -27.62 -15.14
CA ASN A 260 12.76 -27.96 -14.87
C ASN A 260 13.18 -27.74 -13.42
N SER A 261 12.26 -27.21 -12.59
CA SER A 261 12.50 -26.94 -11.17
C SER A 261 11.59 -27.80 -10.28
N PRO A 262 11.94 -29.06 -10.03
CA PRO A 262 11.07 -30.01 -9.31
C PRO A 262 10.82 -29.60 -7.86
N CYS A 263 11.64 -28.72 -7.30
CA CYS A 263 11.48 -28.19 -5.94
C CYS A 263 10.65 -26.90 -5.88
N GLN A 264 10.12 -26.41 -7.02
CA GLN A 264 9.25 -25.24 -7.02
C GLN A 264 7.89 -25.59 -6.42
N ASN A 265 7.56 -24.95 -5.32
CA ASN A 265 6.21 -24.99 -4.75
C ASN A 265 5.35 -23.85 -5.30
N SER A 266 4.11 -24.15 -5.61
CA SER A 266 3.15 -23.17 -6.15
C SER A 266 1.88 -23.12 -5.33
N TYR A 267 1.36 -21.92 -5.12
CA TYR A 267 0.23 -21.67 -4.22
C TYR A 267 -0.76 -20.67 -4.80
N VAL A 268 -2.01 -20.83 -4.42
CA VAL A 268 -3.06 -19.84 -4.62
C VAL A 268 -3.46 -19.29 -3.25
N LEU A 269 -3.54 -17.98 -3.11
CA LEU A 269 -4.06 -17.31 -1.93
C LEU A 269 -5.33 -16.56 -2.31
N VAL A 270 -6.46 -16.97 -1.78
CA VAL A 270 -7.77 -16.32 -1.98
C VAL A 270 -8.11 -15.49 -0.75
N ILE A 271 -8.19 -14.17 -0.91
CA ILE A 271 -8.60 -13.25 0.15
C ILE A 271 -9.99 -12.71 -0.17
N GLY A 272 -10.94 -12.84 0.73
CA GLY A 272 -12.30 -12.35 0.56
C GLY A 272 -12.96 -12.01 1.90
N ASP A 273 -14.10 -11.30 1.86
CA ASP A 273 -14.74 -10.70 3.03
C ASP A 273 -16.18 -11.12 3.28
N GLY A 274 -16.67 -12.14 2.57
CA GLY A 274 -18.06 -12.57 2.71
C GLY A 274 -18.45 -13.81 1.93
N ASP A 275 -19.75 -13.95 1.73
CA ASP A 275 -20.34 -15.04 0.98
C ASP A 275 -20.10 -14.92 -0.53
N TRP A 276 -20.11 -16.07 -1.21
CA TRP A 276 -19.98 -16.14 -2.66
C TRP A 276 -20.94 -17.18 -3.26
N TYR A 277 -21.19 -17.06 -4.55
CA TYR A 277 -21.93 -18.04 -5.35
C TYR A 277 -21.00 -18.87 -6.25
N ASN A 278 -21.56 -19.85 -6.95
CA ASN A 278 -20.81 -20.83 -7.77
C ASN A 278 -19.77 -21.66 -6.99
N HIS A 279 -20.03 -21.89 -5.72
CA HIS A 279 -19.14 -22.56 -4.78
C HIS A 279 -18.63 -23.93 -5.27
N SER A 280 -19.53 -24.82 -5.73
CA SER A 280 -19.16 -26.17 -6.17
C SER A 280 -18.15 -26.17 -7.33
N ARG A 281 -18.26 -25.21 -8.25
CA ARG A 281 -17.33 -25.06 -9.37
C ARG A 281 -15.94 -24.62 -8.90
N ALA A 282 -15.90 -23.73 -7.91
CA ALA A 282 -14.64 -23.32 -7.28
C ALA A 282 -13.95 -24.50 -6.59
N LEU A 283 -14.69 -25.30 -5.81
CA LEU A 283 -14.15 -26.50 -5.16
C LEU A 283 -13.56 -27.48 -6.17
N SER A 284 -14.24 -27.72 -7.30
CA SER A 284 -13.74 -28.60 -8.35
C SER A 284 -12.40 -28.12 -8.91
N LYS A 285 -12.25 -26.81 -9.15
CA LYS A 285 -11.00 -26.23 -9.65
C LYS A 285 -9.86 -26.28 -8.60
N ALA A 286 -10.17 -26.01 -7.34
CA ALA A 286 -9.20 -26.14 -6.25
C ALA A 286 -8.70 -27.58 -6.09
N ARG A 287 -9.60 -28.55 -6.14
CA ARG A 287 -9.23 -29.98 -6.12
C ARG A 287 -8.37 -30.37 -7.31
N ASN A 288 -8.71 -29.93 -8.51
CA ASN A 288 -7.91 -30.19 -9.70
C ASN A 288 -6.49 -29.65 -9.56
N LEU A 289 -6.34 -28.35 -9.16
CA LEU A 289 -5.03 -27.75 -8.93
C LEU A 289 -4.23 -28.53 -7.89
N TYR A 290 -4.85 -28.91 -6.78
CA TYR A 290 -4.14 -29.64 -5.71
C TYR A 290 -3.83 -31.08 -6.08
N GLN A 291 -4.82 -31.87 -6.51
CA GLN A 291 -4.65 -33.32 -6.70
C GLN A 291 -3.80 -33.64 -7.92
N GLN A 292 -4.00 -32.94 -9.03
CA GLN A 292 -3.30 -33.21 -10.28
C GLN A 292 -2.00 -32.43 -10.44
N HIS A 293 -1.90 -31.24 -9.85
CA HIS A 293 -0.77 -30.32 -10.09
C HIS A 293 -0.02 -29.94 -8.82
N LYS A 294 -0.43 -30.45 -7.64
CA LYS A 294 0.21 -30.17 -6.33
C LYS A 294 0.18 -28.68 -5.93
N ILE A 295 -0.65 -27.87 -6.56
CA ILE A 295 -0.82 -26.45 -6.28
C ILE A 295 -1.87 -26.29 -5.17
N LYS A 296 -1.43 -25.92 -3.97
CA LYS A 296 -2.30 -25.75 -2.82
C LYS A 296 -3.05 -24.42 -2.87
N THR A 297 -4.25 -24.37 -2.30
CA THR A 297 -5.05 -23.14 -2.18
C THR A 297 -5.25 -22.78 -0.72
N PHE A 298 -4.67 -21.66 -0.29
CA PHE A 298 -4.97 -21.02 0.98
C PHE A 298 -6.17 -20.08 0.81
N THR A 299 -7.02 -19.99 1.82
CA THR A 299 -8.13 -19.06 1.83
C THR A 299 -8.07 -18.17 3.07
N VAL A 300 -8.37 -16.91 2.91
CA VAL A 300 -8.42 -15.93 3.98
C VAL A 300 -9.82 -15.31 4.04
N ALA A 301 -10.49 -15.58 5.14
CA ALA A 301 -11.72 -14.90 5.51
C ALA A 301 -11.33 -13.60 6.23
N PHE A 302 -11.41 -12.46 5.52
CA PHE A 302 -10.87 -11.19 5.97
C PHE A 302 -11.96 -10.19 6.35
N GLY A 303 -11.87 -9.63 7.56
CA GLY A 303 -12.75 -8.61 8.08
C GLY A 303 -13.64 -9.07 9.22
N THR A 304 -14.40 -8.13 9.78
CA THR A 304 -15.39 -8.40 10.83
C THR A 304 -16.77 -8.68 10.21
N GLY A 305 -17.55 -9.57 10.82
CA GLY A 305 -18.93 -9.83 10.39
C GLY A 305 -19.08 -10.79 9.20
N ILE A 306 -18.08 -11.66 8.96
CA ILE A 306 -18.25 -12.78 8.03
C ILE A 306 -19.31 -13.72 8.57
N SER A 307 -20.27 -14.09 7.72
CA SER A 307 -21.34 -15.00 8.10
C SER A 307 -20.81 -16.43 8.36
N ASN A 308 -21.57 -17.23 9.12
CA ASN A 308 -21.25 -18.64 9.31
C ASN A 308 -21.24 -19.41 7.98
N SER A 309 -22.09 -19.04 7.02
CA SER A 309 -22.08 -19.63 5.68
C SER A 309 -20.84 -19.23 4.90
N GLY A 310 -20.44 -17.96 4.95
CA GLY A 310 -19.19 -17.48 4.36
C GLY A 310 -17.98 -18.22 4.90
N LEU A 311 -17.85 -18.32 6.22
CA LEU A 311 -16.73 -19.03 6.84
C LEU A 311 -16.69 -20.52 6.45
N ARG A 312 -17.86 -21.17 6.36
CA ARG A 312 -17.94 -22.55 5.83
C ARG A 312 -17.42 -22.63 4.39
N ASN A 313 -17.79 -21.69 3.54
CA ASN A 313 -17.35 -21.65 2.15
C ASN A 313 -15.81 -21.53 2.07
N PHE A 314 -15.20 -20.62 2.85
CA PHE A 314 -13.74 -20.48 2.93
C PHE A 314 -13.07 -21.78 3.40
N ASN A 315 -13.58 -22.43 4.46
CA ASN A 315 -13.07 -23.70 4.96
C ASN A 315 -13.16 -24.83 3.93
N GLN A 316 -14.27 -24.94 3.24
CA GLN A 316 -14.46 -25.94 2.20
C GLN A 316 -13.51 -25.74 1.02
N LEU A 317 -13.26 -24.49 0.62
CA LEU A 317 -12.32 -24.17 -0.44
C LEU A 317 -10.87 -24.48 -0.02
N ALA A 318 -10.48 -24.13 1.20
CA ALA A 318 -9.18 -24.49 1.77
C ALA A 318 -8.97 -26.01 1.78
N ASN A 319 -9.97 -26.75 2.29
CA ASN A 319 -9.90 -28.22 2.32
C ASN A 319 -9.81 -28.82 0.91
N ALA A 320 -10.59 -28.36 -0.04
CA ALA A 320 -10.51 -28.78 -1.44
C ALA A 320 -9.16 -28.47 -2.07
N GLY A 321 -8.53 -27.38 -1.65
CA GLY A 321 -7.20 -26.95 -2.08
C GLY A 321 -6.02 -27.53 -1.25
N GLY A 322 -6.26 -28.46 -0.34
CA GLY A 322 -5.20 -29.17 0.39
C GLY A 322 -4.58 -28.38 1.56
N THR A 323 -5.31 -27.39 2.14
CA THR A 323 -4.80 -26.57 3.26
C THR A 323 -5.66 -26.64 4.53
N ASN A 324 -6.63 -27.55 4.58
CA ASN A 324 -7.51 -27.88 5.71
C ASN A 324 -8.50 -26.79 6.12
N LYS A 325 -8.04 -25.66 6.62
CA LYS A 325 -8.88 -24.57 7.15
C LYS A 325 -8.53 -23.21 6.55
N ALA A 326 -9.51 -22.35 6.48
CA ALA A 326 -9.32 -20.95 6.18
C ALA A 326 -8.59 -20.22 7.31
N ILE A 327 -7.77 -19.28 6.92
CA ILE A 327 -7.19 -18.28 7.79
C ILE A 327 -8.29 -17.23 8.09
N VAL A 328 -8.52 -16.91 9.35
CA VAL A 328 -9.47 -15.87 9.74
C VAL A 328 -8.68 -14.68 10.27
N ALA A 329 -8.82 -13.53 9.61
CA ALA A 329 -8.11 -12.32 10.01
C ALA A 329 -9.07 -11.11 10.01
N THR A 330 -9.09 -10.35 11.08
CA THR A 330 -9.94 -9.17 11.23
C THR A 330 -9.20 -7.86 11.00
N THR A 331 -7.87 -7.90 11.05
CA THR A 331 -6.98 -6.74 10.86
C THR A 331 -5.84 -7.09 9.90
N ALA A 332 -5.21 -6.08 9.32
CA ALA A 332 -4.03 -6.25 8.47
C ALA A 332 -2.89 -6.96 9.21
N GLU A 333 -2.67 -6.62 10.49
CA GLU A 333 -1.61 -7.23 11.30
C GLU A 333 -1.90 -8.69 11.60
N SER A 334 -3.14 -9.05 11.97
CA SER A 334 -3.51 -10.46 12.18
C SER A 334 -3.36 -11.28 10.89
N LEU A 335 -3.67 -10.69 9.73
CA LEU A 335 -3.45 -11.35 8.45
C LEU A 335 -1.96 -11.60 8.18
N LYS A 336 -1.12 -10.60 8.38
CA LYS A 336 0.34 -10.69 8.20
C LYS A 336 0.94 -11.82 9.05
N VAL A 337 0.62 -11.84 10.35
CA VAL A 337 1.11 -12.86 11.29
C VAL A 337 0.71 -14.27 10.85
N GLN A 338 -0.56 -14.46 10.49
CA GLN A 338 -1.06 -15.78 10.10
C GLN A 338 -0.54 -16.23 8.72
N LEU A 339 -0.38 -15.32 7.77
CA LEU A 339 0.21 -15.65 6.47
C LEU A 339 1.69 -15.98 6.59
N LYS A 340 2.42 -15.24 7.44
CA LYS A 340 3.81 -15.57 7.75
C LYS A 340 3.93 -16.98 8.31
N ALA A 341 3.07 -17.34 9.26
CA ALA A 341 3.04 -18.69 9.82
C ALA A 341 2.68 -19.76 8.75
N ALA A 342 1.74 -19.47 7.85
CA ALA A 342 1.37 -20.37 6.75
C ALA A 342 2.52 -20.55 5.74
N ILE A 343 3.16 -19.45 5.34
CA ILE A 343 4.29 -19.47 4.40
C ILE A 343 5.52 -20.17 5.01
N SER A 344 5.76 -20.02 6.31
CA SER A 344 6.88 -20.69 7.01
C SER A 344 6.73 -22.21 7.12
N GLN A 345 5.55 -22.76 6.82
CA GLN A 345 5.28 -24.21 6.78
C GLN A 345 5.48 -24.81 5.37
N ILE A 346 5.91 -24.02 4.45
CA ILE A 346 6.13 -24.36 3.05
C ILE A 346 7.61 -24.52 2.75
#